data_85357483748ca01761a5657990f56066
#
_entry.id   85357483748ca01761a5657990f56066
#
_cell.length_a   1.000
_cell.length_b   1.000
_cell.length_c   1.000
_cell.angle_alpha   90.00
_cell.angle_beta   90.00
_cell.angle_gamma   90.00
#
_symmetry.space_group_name_H-M   'P 1'
#
loop_
_entity.id
_entity.type
_entity.pdbx_description
1 polymer ?
#
loop_
_entity_poly.entity_id
_entity_poly.type
_entity_poly.pdbx_seq_one_letter_code
_entity_poly.pdbx_strand_id
1 'polypeptide(L)'
;WLIEHRILVGNPFEAAVWDELRALLGETWRHASGHRLGLAMTAIDSGDGMTTAEVYSFVRRAGAGRAIAVKGQDGLRAAIGQPSATEVRRNGRKLGGLKVWPVGSSFLKGETYGWLKLERPTAESGDSFPPGFVHLPLHAAGEEFCRQLTAEQFVARRDAAHSGFAGRQGDEGIVQRQGG
;
A
#
# COMPACT_ATOMS: atom_id res chain seq x y z
N TRP A 1 8.59 -2.92 9.64
CA TRP A 1 9.14 -4.26 9.44
C TRP A 1 8.48 -4.91 8.24
N LEU A 2 9.28 -5.30 7.24
CA LEU A 2 8.85 -6.24 6.21
C LEU A 2 9.01 -7.66 6.77
N ILE A 3 7.95 -8.46 6.75
CA ILE A 3 8.02 -9.86 7.17
C ILE A 3 8.29 -10.75 5.96
N GLU A 4 7.55 -10.52 4.88
CA GLU A 4 7.63 -11.32 3.68
C GLU A 4 7.12 -10.51 2.47
N HIS A 5 7.65 -10.80 1.30
CA HIS A 5 7.16 -10.30 0.02
C HIS A 5 6.86 -11.51 -0.88
N ARG A 6 5.66 -11.59 -1.41
CA ARG A 6 5.22 -12.65 -2.34
C ARG A 6 4.57 -12.06 -3.58
N ILE A 7 4.82 -12.69 -4.70
CA ILE A 7 4.16 -12.42 -5.96
C ILE A 7 3.24 -13.59 -6.26
N LEU A 8 1.93 -13.36 -6.26
CA LEU A 8 0.93 -14.34 -6.70
C LEU A 8 0.75 -14.16 -8.20
N VAL A 9 1.16 -15.17 -8.96
CA VAL A 9 1.09 -15.11 -10.43
C VAL A 9 -0.23 -15.70 -10.89
N GLY A 10 -1.03 -14.92 -11.64
CA GLY A 10 -2.30 -15.41 -12.17
C GLY A 10 -3.15 -14.31 -12.78
N ASN A 11 -4.24 -14.74 -13.39
CA ASN A 11 -5.24 -13.83 -13.95
C ASN A 11 -6.23 -13.42 -12.83
N PRO A 12 -6.36 -12.11 -12.51
CA PRO A 12 -7.27 -11.66 -11.47
C PRO A 12 -8.75 -11.89 -11.77
N PHE A 13 -9.10 -12.26 -12.99
CA PHE A 13 -10.46 -12.66 -13.37
C PHE A 13 -10.75 -14.14 -13.11
N GLU A 14 -9.75 -14.93 -12.73
CA GLU A 14 -9.85 -16.34 -12.41
C GLU A 14 -9.86 -16.57 -10.89
N ALA A 15 -10.53 -17.64 -10.45
CA ALA A 15 -10.66 -17.93 -9.02
C ALA A 15 -9.32 -18.31 -8.37
N ALA A 16 -8.42 -18.92 -9.13
CA ALA A 16 -7.19 -19.54 -8.61
C ALA A 16 -6.32 -18.55 -7.82
N VAL A 17 -6.07 -17.35 -8.34
CA VAL A 17 -5.24 -16.34 -7.66
C VAL A 17 -5.89 -15.85 -6.36
N TRP A 18 -7.21 -15.77 -6.32
CA TRP A 18 -7.95 -15.37 -5.12
C TRP A 18 -8.03 -16.47 -4.06
N ASP A 19 -8.01 -17.73 -4.49
CA ASP A 19 -7.94 -18.88 -3.58
C ASP A 19 -6.54 -18.99 -2.96
N GLU A 20 -5.49 -18.73 -3.73
CA GLU A 20 -4.12 -18.60 -3.23
C GLU A 20 -4.00 -17.44 -2.22
N LEU A 21 -4.53 -16.27 -2.54
CA LEU A 21 -4.59 -15.14 -1.60
C LEU A 21 -5.37 -15.50 -0.33
N ARG A 22 -6.46 -16.24 -0.44
CA ARG A 22 -7.23 -16.69 0.73
C ARG A 22 -6.42 -17.65 1.60
N ALA A 23 -5.66 -18.55 1.00
CA ALA A 23 -4.76 -19.44 1.73
C ALA A 23 -3.70 -18.66 2.50
N LEU A 24 -3.08 -17.65 1.85
CA LEU A 24 -2.14 -16.73 2.47
C LEU A 24 -2.73 -16.00 3.68
N LEU A 25 -3.99 -15.57 3.63
CA LEU A 25 -4.66 -14.94 4.78
C LEU A 25 -4.78 -15.86 6.00
N GLY A 26 -4.69 -17.15 5.81
CA GLY A 26 -4.71 -18.16 6.88
C GLY A 26 -3.34 -18.48 7.46
N GLU A 27 -2.26 -18.00 6.86
CA GLU A 27 -0.91 -18.30 7.30
C GLU A 27 -0.54 -17.61 8.61
N THR A 28 0.50 -18.12 9.24
CA THR A 28 1.06 -17.55 10.47
C THR A 28 2.56 -17.53 10.42
N TRP A 29 3.16 -16.50 10.99
CA TRP A 29 4.62 -16.31 11.07
C TRP A 29 5.10 -16.49 12.50
N ARG A 30 6.28 -17.06 12.66
CA ARG A 30 6.89 -17.22 13.98
C ARG A 30 7.52 -15.91 14.43
N HIS A 31 7.08 -15.41 15.56
CA HIS A 31 7.70 -14.26 16.22
C HIS A 31 8.89 -14.70 17.08
N ALA A 32 9.83 -13.78 17.35
CA ALA A 32 11.01 -14.05 18.19
C ALA A 32 10.66 -14.52 19.61
N SER A 33 9.49 -14.12 20.12
CA SER A 33 8.97 -14.60 21.41
C SER A 33 8.49 -16.06 21.42
N GLY A 34 8.56 -16.75 20.25
CA GLY A 34 8.06 -18.11 20.09
C GLY A 34 6.59 -18.24 19.69
N HIS A 35 5.80 -17.18 19.77
CA HIS A 35 4.40 -17.17 19.35
C HIS A 35 4.26 -17.19 17.83
N ARG A 36 3.13 -17.71 17.36
CA ARG A 36 2.73 -17.60 15.95
C ARG A 36 1.73 -16.45 15.79
N LEU A 37 2.02 -15.57 14.87
CA LEU A 37 1.20 -14.40 14.58
C LEU A 37 0.59 -14.55 13.20
N GLY A 38 -0.72 -14.39 13.08
CA GLY A 38 -1.42 -14.33 11.81
C GLY A 38 -1.61 -12.90 11.33
N LEU A 39 -2.15 -12.74 10.12
CA LEU A 39 -2.56 -11.44 9.60
C LEU A 39 -3.77 -10.93 10.38
N ALA A 40 -3.62 -9.78 11.01
CA ALA A 40 -4.73 -9.11 11.71
C ALA A 40 -5.72 -8.49 10.72
N MET A 41 -5.21 -7.90 9.64
CA MET A 41 -6.00 -7.23 8.61
C MET A 41 -5.24 -7.24 7.28
N THR A 42 -5.97 -7.35 6.17
CA THR A 42 -5.44 -7.24 4.82
C THR A 42 -6.09 -6.05 4.12
N ALA A 43 -5.30 -5.14 3.60
CA ALA A 43 -5.76 -4.06 2.74
C ALA A 43 -5.47 -4.43 1.28
N ILE A 44 -6.49 -4.37 0.41
CA ILE A 44 -6.36 -4.71 -1.00
C ILE A 44 -6.69 -3.48 -1.82
N ASP A 45 -5.74 -3.04 -2.65
CA ASP A 45 -5.97 -1.91 -3.55
C ASP A 45 -7.06 -2.24 -4.57
N SER A 46 -7.98 -1.33 -4.73
CA SER A 46 -9.10 -1.39 -5.67
C SER A 46 -9.09 -0.23 -6.67
N GLY A 47 -7.95 0.45 -6.80
CA GLY A 47 -7.78 1.62 -7.66
C GLY A 47 -7.77 1.30 -9.15
N ASP A 48 -7.37 0.08 -9.54
CA ASP A 48 -7.49 -0.38 -10.91
C ASP A 48 -8.96 -0.63 -11.29
N GLY A 49 -9.48 0.17 -12.20
CA GLY A 49 -10.88 0.11 -12.64
C GLY A 49 -11.29 -1.23 -13.22
N MET A 50 -10.37 -1.99 -13.81
CA MET A 50 -10.66 -3.28 -14.45
C MET A 50 -10.90 -4.39 -13.41
N THR A 51 -10.11 -4.44 -12.34
CA THR A 51 -10.14 -5.51 -11.34
C THR A 51 -10.94 -5.14 -10.08
N THR A 52 -11.42 -3.92 -9.98
CA THR A 52 -12.18 -3.40 -8.82
C THR A 52 -13.32 -4.34 -8.37
N ALA A 53 -14.08 -4.89 -9.31
CA ALA A 53 -15.20 -5.78 -9.00
C ALA A 53 -14.76 -7.09 -8.34
N GLU A 54 -13.63 -7.63 -8.78
CA GLU A 54 -13.06 -8.87 -8.22
C GLU A 54 -12.51 -8.62 -6.81
N VAL A 55 -11.80 -7.50 -6.59
CA VAL A 55 -11.35 -7.07 -5.26
C VAL A 55 -12.55 -6.95 -4.32
N TYR A 56 -13.60 -6.26 -4.72
CA TYR A 56 -14.79 -6.08 -3.88
C TYR A 56 -15.49 -7.40 -3.58
N SER A 57 -15.54 -8.30 -4.55
CA SER A 57 -16.11 -9.64 -4.38
C SER A 57 -15.30 -10.46 -3.37
N PHE A 58 -13.97 -10.39 -3.44
CA PHE A 58 -13.08 -11.07 -2.51
C PHE A 58 -13.20 -10.51 -1.09
N VAL A 59 -13.07 -9.20 -0.91
CA VAL A 59 -13.15 -8.53 0.40
C VAL A 59 -14.49 -8.83 1.09
N ARG A 60 -15.59 -8.81 0.34
CA ARG A 60 -16.89 -9.15 0.87
C ARG A 60 -16.99 -10.59 1.37
N ARG A 61 -16.39 -11.55 0.64
CA ARG A 61 -16.35 -12.96 1.07
C ARG A 61 -15.41 -13.19 2.25
N ALA A 62 -14.30 -12.47 2.32
CA ALA A 62 -13.36 -12.55 3.43
C ALA A 62 -13.93 -11.96 4.73
N GLY A 63 -14.82 -10.98 4.60
CA GLY A 63 -15.42 -10.27 5.74
C GLY A 63 -14.59 -9.09 6.23
N ALA A 64 -15.28 -8.06 6.74
CA ALA A 64 -14.67 -6.78 7.14
C ALA A 64 -13.63 -6.90 8.29
N GLY A 65 -13.65 -7.99 9.04
CA GLY A 65 -12.65 -8.28 10.08
C GLY A 65 -11.36 -8.92 9.55
N ARG A 66 -11.31 -9.27 8.26
CA ARG A 66 -10.15 -9.96 7.65
C ARG A 66 -9.56 -9.18 6.50
N ALA A 67 -10.38 -8.53 5.68
CA ALA A 67 -9.93 -7.77 4.53
C ALA A 67 -10.76 -6.50 4.33
N ILE A 68 -10.10 -5.45 3.86
CA ILE A 68 -10.72 -4.18 3.46
C ILE A 68 -10.27 -3.80 2.05
N ALA A 69 -11.17 -3.19 1.30
CA ALA A 69 -10.81 -2.56 0.04
C ALA A 69 -10.29 -1.14 0.32
N VAL A 70 -9.15 -0.81 -0.25
CA VAL A 70 -8.56 0.52 -0.17
C VAL A 70 -8.49 1.14 -1.56
N LYS A 71 -8.41 2.46 -1.61
CA LYS A 71 -8.20 3.21 -2.85
C LYS A 71 -7.34 4.43 -2.58
N GLY A 72 -6.31 4.62 -3.38
CA GLY A 72 -5.47 5.81 -3.33
C GLY A 72 -6.30 7.07 -3.55
N GLN A 73 -6.07 8.09 -2.72
CA GLN A 73 -6.68 9.41 -2.84
C GLN A 73 -5.58 10.46 -2.74
N ASP A 74 -5.41 11.20 -3.82
CA ASP A 74 -4.48 12.32 -3.85
C ASP A 74 -4.98 13.46 -2.96
N GLY A 75 -4.03 14.19 -2.36
CA GLY A 75 -4.34 15.30 -1.47
C GLY A 75 -4.85 14.91 -0.07
N LEU A 76 -5.08 13.63 0.21
CA LEU A 76 -5.41 13.18 1.58
C LEU A 76 -4.16 13.27 2.46
N ARG A 77 -4.19 14.14 3.48
CA ARG A 77 -3.09 14.38 4.44
C ARG A 77 -3.18 13.46 5.67
N ALA A 78 -3.57 12.22 5.45
CA ALA A 78 -3.63 11.18 6.48
C ALA A 78 -3.34 9.83 5.83
N ALA A 79 -2.83 8.89 6.61
CA ALA A 79 -2.54 7.54 6.12
C ALA A 79 -3.82 6.87 5.58
N ILE A 80 -4.93 6.99 6.31
CA ILE A 80 -6.22 6.43 5.94
C ILE A 80 -7.33 7.41 6.32
N GLY A 81 -8.31 7.59 5.44
CA GLY A 81 -9.47 8.45 5.66
C GLY A 81 -10.72 7.68 6.08
N GLN A 82 -11.84 8.39 6.20
CA GLN A 82 -13.12 7.78 6.54
C GLN A 82 -13.65 6.94 5.36
N PRO A 83 -14.11 5.71 5.61
CA PRO A 83 -14.59 4.85 4.53
C PRO A 83 -15.94 5.34 3.99
N SER A 84 -16.10 5.24 2.68
CA SER A 84 -17.35 5.50 1.99
C SER A 84 -18.03 4.20 1.56
N ALA A 85 -19.36 4.18 1.63
CA ALA A 85 -20.14 3.05 1.13
C ALA A 85 -20.12 3.05 -0.41
N THR A 86 -19.83 1.89 -0.98
CA THR A 86 -19.82 1.68 -2.43
C THR A 86 -20.76 0.52 -2.77
N GLU A 87 -21.58 0.70 -3.81
CA GLU A 87 -22.40 -0.39 -4.35
C GLU A 87 -21.55 -1.30 -5.22
N VAL A 88 -21.57 -2.58 -4.89
CA VAL A 88 -20.94 -3.60 -5.72
C VAL A 88 -21.98 -4.17 -6.68
N ARG A 89 -21.72 -4.11 -7.97
CA ARG A 89 -22.53 -4.75 -9.01
C ARG A 89 -21.67 -5.78 -9.76
N ARG A 90 -22.24 -6.95 -10.01
CA ARG A 90 -21.65 -7.99 -10.86
C ARG A 90 -22.69 -8.43 -11.86
N ASN A 91 -22.38 -8.39 -13.16
CA ASN A 91 -23.31 -8.75 -14.24
C ASN A 91 -24.67 -8.02 -14.10
N GLY A 92 -24.65 -6.72 -13.80
CA GLY A 92 -25.85 -5.91 -13.64
C GLY A 92 -26.59 -6.10 -12.31
N ARG A 93 -26.27 -7.14 -11.54
CA ARG A 93 -26.94 -7.44 -10.25
C ARG A 93 -26.22 -6.73 -9.09
N LYS A 94 -26.99 -6.02 -8.26
CA LYS A 94 -26.47 -5.41 -7.01
C LYS A 94 -26.13 -6.52 -6.00
N LEU A 95 -24.87 -6.58 -5.56
CA LEU A 95 -24.35 -7.56 -4.61
C LEU A 95 -24.38 -7.07 -3.15
N GLY A 96 -24.84 -5.84 -2.89
CA GLY A 96 -24.84 -5.19 -1.59
C GLY A 96 -23.72 -4.18 -1.42
N GLY A 97 -23.73 -3.47 -0.28
CA GLY A 97 -22.75 -2.42 0.04
C GLY A 97 -21.43 -2.97 0.56
N LEU A 98 -20.36 -2.28 0.21
CA LEU A 98 -19.02 -2.46 0.75
C LEU A 98 -18.51 -1.09 1.19
N LYS A 99 -17.66 -1.05 2.22
CA LYS A 99 -16.93 0.17 2.58
C LYS A 99 -15.57 0.14 1.90
N VAL A 100 -15.22 1.22 1.19
CA VAL A 100 -13.90 1.46 0.59
C VAL A 100 -13.20 2.54 1.40
N TRP A 101 -11.98 2.27 1.80
CA TRP A 101 -11.18 3.15 2.62
C TRP A 101 -10.24 3.98 1.73
N PRO A 102 -10.34 5.32 1.76
CA PRO A 102 -9.38 6.15 1.05
C PRO A 102 -8.04 6.10 1.77
N VAL A 103 -6.96 6.03 0.99
CA VAL A 103 -5.58 5.97 1.46
C VAL A 103 -4.82 7.15 0.89
N GLY A 104 -4.16 7.92 1.75
CA GLY A 104 -3.32 9.04 1.33
C GLY A 104 -2.01 8.54 0.71
N SER A 105 -2.04 8.24 -0.58
CA SER A 105 -0.91 7.64 -1.28
C SER A 105 0.34 8.53 -1.20
N SER A 106 0.21 9.81 -1.49
CA SER A 106 1.31 10.77 -1.40
C SER A 106 1.82 10.95 0.03
N PHE A 107 0.91 10.96 1.01
CA PHE A 107 1.26 11.03 2.43
C PHE A 107 2.09 9.81 2.85
N LEU A 108 1.60 8.58 2.59
CA LEU A 108 2.29 7.35 2.96
C LEU A 108 3.63 7.18 2.23
N LYS A 109 3.71 7.55 0.96
CA LYS A 109 4.96 7.53 0.20
C LYS A 109 5.99 8.49 0.81
N GLY A 110 5.56 9.71 1.18
CA GLY A 110 6.41 10.68 1.86
C GLY A 110 6.97 10.15 3.18
N GLU A 111 6.12 9.57 4.02
CA GLU A 111 6.53 8.91 5.27
C GLU A 111 7.52 7.77 5.01
N THR A 112 7.21 6.88 4.06
CA THR A 112 8.06 5.73 3.71
C THR A 112 9.44 6.19 3.24
N TYR A 113 9.51 7.17 2.34
CA TYR A 113 10.79 7.70 1.89
C TYR A 113 11.56 8.46 2.98
N GLY A 114 10.85 9.09 3.92
CA GLY A 114 11.45 9.65 5.12
C GLY A 114 12.13 8.57 5.97
N TRP A 115 11.43 7.45 6.19
CA TRP A 115 11.96 6.32 6.96
C TRP A 115 13.12 5.60 6.29
N LEU A 116 13.12 5.48 4.97
CA LEU A 116 14.22 4.88 4.20
C LEU A 116 15.51 5.69 4.26
N LYS A 117 15.45 6.97 4.63
CA LYS A 117 16.64 7.84 4.81
C LYS A 117 17.25 7.73 6.20
N LEU A 118 16.60 7.06 7.15
CA LEU A 118 17.12 6.91 8.50
C LEU A 118 18.37 6.04 8.50
N GLU A 119 19.40 6.53 9.15
CA GLU A 119 20.68 5.83 9.25
C GLU A 119 20.62 4.69 10.28
N ARG A 120 21.33 3.63 9.98
CA ARG A 120 21.50 2.51 10.89
C ARG A 120 22.46 2.90 12.00
N PRO A 121 22.13 2.65 13.28
CA PRO A 121 23.10 2.82 14.38
C PRO A 121 24.35 1.97 14.15
N THR A 122 25.50 2.54 14.45
CA THR A 122 26.77 1.78 14.42
C THR A 122 26.89 0.90 15.67
N ALA A 123 27.65 -0.18 15.57
CA ALA A 123 27.89 -1.06 16.72
C ALA A 123 28.59 -0.33 17.89
N GLU A 124 29.31 0.74 17.58
CA GLU A 124 30.08 1.53 18.55
C GLU A 124 29.23 2.59 19.27
N SER A 125 28.13 3.05 18.65
CA SER A 125 27.28 4.08 19.23
C SER A 125 26.46 3.58 20.42
N GLY A 126 26.18 2.29 20.49
CA GLY A 126 25.28 1.70 21.49
C GLY A 126 23.81 2.15 21.38
N ASP A 127 23.49 2.92 20.33
CA ASP A 127 22.17 3.48 20.13
C ASP A 127 21.15 2.42 19.67
N SER A 128 19.90 2.62 20.06
CA SER A 128 18.79 1.84 19.50
C SER A 128 18.43 2.36 18.10
N PHE A 129 17.78 1.50 17.29
CA PHE A 129 17.25 1.95 16.00
C PHE A 129 16.28 3.11 16.19
N PRO A 130 16.38 4.18 15.37
CA PRO A 130 15.47 5.31 15.48
C PRO A 130 14.04 4.90 15.16
N PRO A 131 13.02 5.54 15.77
CA PRO A 131 11.63 5.30 15.43
C PRO A 131 11.39 5.47 13.93
N GLY A 132 10.68 4.51 13.31
CA GLY A 132 10.44 4.50 11.87
C GLY A 132 11.53 3.82 11.04
N PHE A 133 12.65 3.39 11.62
CA PHE A 133 13.69 2.67 10.87
C PHE A 133 13.10 1.44 10.15
N VAL A 134 13.37 1.33 8.84
CA VAL A 134 12.82 0.26 8.01
C VAL A 134 13.72 -0.98 8.09
N HIS A 135 13.15 -2.07 8.57
CA HIS A 135 13.82 -3.37 8.62
C HIS A 135 13.41 -4.22 7.43
N LEU A 136 14.34 -4.45 6.52
CA LEU A 136 14.16 -5.27 5.32
C LEU A 136 15.01 -6.55 5.45
N PRO A 137 14.40 -7.71 5.72
CA PRO A 137 15.16 -8.96 5.77
C PRO A 137 15.58 -9.40 4.37
N LEU A 138 16.82 -9.87 4.22
CA LEU A 138 17.41 -10.23 2.93
C LEU A 138 16.58 -11.28 2.15
N HIS A 139 15.92 -12.19 2.85
CA HIS A 139 15.11 -13.23 2.21
C HIS A 139 13.79 -12.69 1.62
N ALA A 140 13.32 -11.52 2.06
CA ALA A 140 12.06 -10.93 1.63
C ALA A 140 12.24 -9.69 0.75
N ALA A 141 13.40 -9.02 0.85
CA ALA A 141 13.69 -7.77 0.13
C ALA A 141 14.84 -8.00 -0.87
N GLY A 142 14.55 -8.70 -1.97
CA GLY A 142 15.50 -8.84 -3.08
C GLY A 142 15.69 -7.53 -3.84
N GLU A 143 16.65 -7.51 -4.77
CA GLU A 143 16.99 -6.35 -5.59
C GLU A 143 15.75 -5.78 -6.32
N GLU A 144 14.94 -6.65 -6.91
CA GLU A 144 13.72 -6.23 -7.62
C GLU A 144 12.72 -5.55 -6.70
N PHE A 145 12.52 -6.05 -5.48
CA PHE A 145 11.68 -5.39 -4.48
C PHE A 145 12.20 -3.98 -4.15
N CYS A 146 13.51 -3.85 -3.89
CA CYS A 146 14.13 -2.57 -3.59
C CYS A 146 14.02 -1.60 -4.77
N ARG A 147 14.22 -2.09 -6.00
CA ARG A 147 14.09 -1.31 -7.22
C ARG A 147 12.66 -0.76 -7.40
N GLN A 148 11.66 -1.59 -7.18
CA GLN A 148 10.26 -1.18 -7.24
C GLN A 148 9.89 -0.20 -6.13
N LEU A 149 10.35 -0.45 -4.89
CA LEU A 149 10.07 0.42 -3.75
C LEU A 149 10.63 1.85 -3.95
N THR A 150 11.73 1.98 -4.69
CA THR A 150 12.41 3.26 -4.93
C THR A 150 12.22 3.80 -6.35
N ALA A 151 11.30 3.23 -7.14
CA ALA A 151 11.09 3.60 -8.53
C ALA A 151 10.48 5.00 -8.71
N GLU A 152 9.81 5.54 -7.70
CA GLU A 152 9.18 6.84 -7.75
C GLU A 152 10.08 7.91 -7.13
N GLN A 153 10.05 9.13 -7.68
CA GLN A 153 10.80 10.27 -7.17
C GLN A 153 9.85 11.45 -6.98
N PHE A 154 10.05 12.19 -5.88
CA PHE A 154 9.45 13.51 -5.75
C PHE A 154 10.11 14.48 -6.71
N VAL A 155 9.34 14.98 -7.66
CA VAL A 155 9.78 16.07 -8.55
C VAL A 155 9.06 17.33 -8.09
N ALA A 156 9.79 18.22 -7.43
CA ALA A 156 9.29 19.56 -7.18
C ALA A 156 9.13 20.27 -8.54
N ARG A 157 7.90 20.53 -8.98
CA ARG A 157 7.68 21.44 -10.11
C ARG A 157 8.12 22.84 -9.68
N ARG A 158 9.19 23.34 -10.27
CA ARG A 158 9.44 24.77 -10.31
C ARG A 158 8.39 25.35 -11.26
N ASP A 159 7.37 25.97 -10.72
CA ASP A 159 6.48 26.77 -11.53
C ASP A 159 7.34 27.85 -12.19
N ALA A 160 7.37 27.84 -13.53
CA ALA A 160 7.97 28.94 -14.27
C ALA A 160 7.28 30.22 -13.83
N ALA A 161 8.04 31.11 -13.23
CA ALA A 161 7.55 32.38 -12.75
C ALA A 161 6.83 33.11 -13.89
N HIS A 162 5.51 33.09 -13.89
CA HIS A 162 4.72 34.08 -14.54
C HIS A 162 4.45 35.17 -13.51
N SER A 163 5.01 36.31 -13.76
CA SER A 163 4.74 37.56 -13.09
C SER A 163 3.24 37.82 -13.04
N GLY A 164 2.63 37.86 -11.84
CA GLY A 164 1.23 38.24 -11.70
C GLY A 164 0.60 37.68 -10.43
N PHE A 165 0.73 38.42 -9.37
CA PHE A 165 -0.10 38.50 -8.18
C PHE A 165 -1.27 37.49 -8.08
N ALA A 166 -1.13 36.45 -7.26
CA ALA A 166 -2.12 35.90 -6.33
C ALA A 166 -1.64 34.53 -5.79
N GLY A 167 -1.66 34.37 -4.49
CA GLY A 167 -1.18 33.16 -3.81
C GLY A 167 -1.98 31.91 -4.16
N ARG A 168 -1.27 30.84 -4.48
CA ARG A 168 -1.74 29.47 -4.37
C ARG A 168 -0.61 28.58 -3.87
N GLN A 169 -0.93 27.78 -2.87
CA GLN A 169 -0.08 26.72 -2.34
C GLN A 169 0.32 25.78 -3.48
N GLY A 170 1.62 25.45 -3.57
CA GLY A 170 2.14 24.52 -4.57
C GLY A 170 1.60 23.11 -4.38
N ASP A 171 1.13 22.54 -5.46
CA ASP A 171 0.79 21.11 -5.57
C ASP A 171 2.08 20.33 -5.86
N GLU A 172 2.57 19.57 -4.89
CA GLU A 172 3.66 18.61 -5.10
C GLU A 172 3.08 17.33 -5.71
N GLY A 173 3.41 17.03 -6.94
CA GLY A 173 2.96 15.83 -7.64
C GLY A 173 4.04 14.73 -7.66
N ILE A 174 3.62 13.49 -7.55
CA ILE A 174 4.47 12.30 -7.73
C ILE A 174 4.44 11.90 -9.21
N VAL A 175 5.63 11.72 -9.81
CA VAL A 175 5.76 11.22 -11.19
C VAL A 175 6.33 9.81 -11.18
N GLN A 176 5.60 8.87 -11.76
CA GLN A 176 6.12 7.52 -12.02
C GLN A 176 7.04 7.55 -13.24
N ARG A 177 8.24 7.03 -13.11
CA ARG A 177 9.08 6.69 -14.26
C ARG A 177 8.62 5.35 -14.82
N GLN A 178 8.03 5.37 -16.00
CA GLN A 178 7.92 4.16 -16.81
C GLN A 178 9.32 3.88 -17.39
N GLY A 179 9.96 2.83 -16.88
CA GLY A 179 11.19 2.31 -17.47
C GLY A 179 10.86 1.59 -18.77
N GLY A 180 11.49 2.01 -19.86
CA GLY A 180 11.55 1.26 -21.11
C GLY A 180 12.52 0.09 -21.00
#